data_b36114e6b74e9e2003f24397cffcd8fd
#
_entry.id   b36114e6b74e9e2003f24397cffcd8fd
#
_cell.length_a   1.000
_cell.length_b   1.000
_cell.length_c   1.000
_cell.angle_alpha   90.00
_cell.angle_beta   90.00
_cell.angle_gamma   90.00
#
_symmetry.space_group_name_H-M   'P 1'
#
loop_
_entity.id
_entity.type
_entity.pdbx_description
1 polymer ?
#
loop_
_entity_poly.entity_id
_entity_poly.type
_entity_poly.pdbx_seq_one_letter_code
_entity_poly.pdbx_strand_id
1 'polypeptide(L)'
;MIAMIRKFLDLAGERKKQLYLAWLFQALTSICEGAIYFMLFLAIKDILGGSFTREKLIQYSLMFLVYTVLHFVFYYFTIAKQRPVSYAMMRDERLSIAAKIKQFPLYYFTKDKISQLTSLFTTDLSFVEMNIMEIIAGFVSSMIMTVVFALMLLSVDWRMALLLFAGIIPGYILYQQFQKSMVQLGEQKKNTQVAMIDSTLEYVQGMETIKAYRLEQSGKLVEKQVNGYCTASDRYEATLTNWSMGYKICLNLGLFLSLGVGIAMVRSGSLAPATYLFFAIMGIIFYRPLEALMGSFAMMNLANASLDNIAEINNLPTENEKQGTTQF
;
A
#
# COMPACT_ATOMS: atom_id res chain seq x y z
N MET A 1 11.07 3.15 -1.51
CA MET A 1 10.49 1.88 -1.95
C MET A 1 11.49 0.73 -2.05
N ILE A 2 12.45 0.75 -2.99
CA ILE A 2 13.48 -0.31 -3.12
C ILE A 2 14.21 -0.53 -1.79
N ALA A 3 14.53 0.55 -1.06
CA ALA A 3 15.14 0.46 0.27
C ALA A 3 14.24 -0.27 1.30
N MET A 4 12.92 -0.02 1.30
CA MET A 4 11.99 -0.71 2.20
C MET A 4 11.88 -2.20 1.87
N ILE A 5 11.72 -2.53 0.58
CA ILE A 5 11.70 -3.94 0.13
C ILE A 5 13.00 -4.64 0.51
N ARG A 6 14.15 -3.94 0.40
CA ARG A 6 15.45 -4.49 0.81
C ARG A 6 15.51 -4.74 2.31
N LYS A 7 15.11 -3.76 3.15
CA LYS A 7 15.02 -3.95 4.61
C LYS A 7 14.14 -5.14 4.98
N PHE A 8 12.97 -5.25 4.32
CA PHE A 8 12.06 -6.37 4.54
C PHE A 8 12.64 -7.71 4.10
N LEU A 9 13.34 -7.75 2.95
CA LEU A 9 14.05 -8.95 2.50
C LEU A 9 15.19 -9.32 3.45
N ASP A 10 15.87 -8.35 4.05
CA ASP A 10 16.94 -8.63 5.00
C ASP A 10 16.38 -9.26 6.28
N LEU A 11 15.21 -8.83 6.76
CA LEU A 11 14.47 -9.49 7.85
C LEU A 11 14.01 -10.91 7.47
N ALA A 12 13.75 -11.17 6.18
CA ALA A 12 13.29 -12.49 5.72
C ALA A 12 14.36 -13.59 5.84
N GLY A 13 15.64 -13.25 5.89
CA GLY A 13 16.73 -14.20 6.07
C GLY A 13 16.69 -15.38 5.08
N GLU A 14 16.63 -16.60 5.59
CA GLU A 14 16.57 -17.82 4.80
C GLU A 14 15.25 -18.01 4.03
N ARG A 15 14.18 -17.30 4.44
CA ARG A 15 12.84 -17.42 3.82
C ARG A 15 12.67 -16.60 2.55
N LYS A 16 13.70 -15.88 2.09
CA LYS A 16 13.68 -15.09 0.84
C LYS A 16 13.15 -15.89 -0.36
N LYS A 17 13.50 -17.16 -0.48
CA LYS A 17 13.03 -18.02 -1.58
C LYS A 17 11.51 -18.20 -1.59
N GLN A 18 10.89 -18.34 -0.42
CA GLN A 18 9.44 -18.49 -0.31
C GLN A 18 8.71 -17.18 -0.64
N LEU A 19 9.30 -16.02 -0.30
CA LEU A 19 8.80 -14.71 -0.67
C LEU A 19 8.84 -14.48 -2.19
N TYR A 20 9.97 -14.79 -2.83
CA TYR A 20 10.08 -14.70 -4.30
C TYR A 20 9.05 -15.58 -5.00
N LEU A 21 8.82 -16.78 -4.46
CA LEU A 21 7.80 -17.68 -4.99
C LEU A 21 6.39 -17.11 -4.82
N ALA A 22 6.07 -16.51 -3.67
CA ALA A 22 4.80 -15.84 -3.44
C ALA A 22 4.59 -14.66 -4.40
N TRP A 23 5.62 -13.84 -4.63
CA TRP A 23 5.57 -12.73 -5.58
C TRP A 23 5.44 -13.20 -7.03
N LEU A 24 6.04 -14.34 -7.38
CA LEU A 24 5.87 -14.96 -8.70
C LEU A 24 4.43 -15.40 -8.91
N PHE A 25 3.81 -16.06 -7.93
CA PHE A 25 2.38 -16.41 -8.00
C PHE A 25 1.49 -15.16 -8.02
N GLN A 26 1.83 -14.10 -7.29
CA GLN A 26 1.14 -12.82 -7.37
C GLN A 26 1.23 -12.22 -8.78
N ALA A 27 2.40 -12.29 -9.41
CA ALA A 27 2.57 -11.83 -10.79
C ALA A 27 1.71 -12.63 -11.78
N LEU A 28 1.68 -13.96 -11.63
CA LEU A 28 0.82 -14.82 -12.45
C LEU A 28 -0.67 -14.52 -12.23
N THR A 29 -1.09 -14.30 -11.00
CA THR A 29 -2.47 -13.88 -10.68
C THR A 29 -2.81 -12.56 -11.39
N SER A 30 -1.94 -11.56 -11.34
CA SER A 30 -2.15 -10.26 -11.99
C SER A 30 -2.19 -10.37 -13.53
N ILE A 31 -1.36 -11.23 -14.13
CA ILE A 31 -1.41 -11.49 -15.57
C ILE A 31 -2.73 -12.18 -15.95
N CYS A 32 -3.18 -13.14 -15.14
CA CYS A 32 -4.50 -13.77 -15.35
C CYS A 32 -5.62 -12.74 -15.25
N GLU A 33 -5.58 -11.81 -14.27
CA GLU A 33 -6.56 -10.72 -14.17
C GLU A 33 -6.57 -9.84 -15.44
N GLY A 34 -5.41 -9.58 -16.04
CA GLY A 34 -5.33 -8.87 -17.33
C GLY A 34 -5.98 -9.63 -18.49
N ALA A 35 -5.86 -10.96 -18.52
CA ALA A 35 -6.36 -11.80 -19.60
C ALA A 35 -7.88 -11.73 -19.76
N ILE A 36 -8.65 -11.55 -18.66
CA ILE A 36 -10.11 -11.41 -18.74
C ILE A 36 -10.55 -10.20 -19.57
N TYR A 37 -9.81 -9.09 -19.46
CA TYR A 37 -10.12 -7.87 -20.21
C TYR A 37 -9.78 -8.02 -21.70
N PHE A 38 -8.77 -8.82 -22.03
CA PHE A 38 -8.48 -9.16 -23.43
C PHE A 38 -9.58 -10.07 -24.03
N MET A 39 -10.08 -11.02 -23.24
CA MET A 39 -11.24 -11.83 -23.65
C MET A 39 -12.48 -10.96 -23.89
N LEU A 40 -12.70 -9.96 -23.03
CA LEU A 40 -13.79 -8.98 -23.22
C LEU A 40 -13.66 -8.25 -24.56
N PHE A 41 -12.44 -7.82 -24.94
CA PHE A 41 -12.19 -7.20 -26.24
C PHE A 41 -12.57 -8.11 -27.40
N LEU A 42 -12.13 -9.38 -27.35
CA LEU A 42 -12.45 -10.35 -28.41
C LEU A 42 -13.96 -10.58 -28.52
N ALA A 43 -14.65 -10.71 -27.37
CA ALA A 43 -16.11 -10.88 -27.36
C ALA A 43 -16.85 -9.67 -27.95
N ILE A 44 -16.46 -8.44 -27.57
CA ILE A 44 -17.04 -7.19 -28.11
C ILE A 44 -16.82 -7.14 -29.65
N LYS A 45 -15.62 -7.47 -30.10
CA LYS A 45 -15.26 -7.48 -31.51
C LYS A 45 -16.14 -8.47 -32.31
N ASP A 46 -16.34 -9.67 -31.75
CA ASP A 46 -17.14 -10.70 -32.41
C ASP A 46 -18.65 -10.37 -32.42
N ILE A 47 -19.17 -9.79 -31.33
CA ILE A 47 -20.58 -9.36 -31.24
C ILE A 47 -20.87 -8.26 -32.26
N LEU A 48 -20.06 -7.21 -32.30
CA LEU A 48 -20.26 -6.07 -33.20
C LEU A 48 -19.93 -6.41 -34.67
N GLY A 49 -19.04 -7.39 -34.89
CA GLY A 49 -18.71 -7.90 -36.20
C GLY A 49 -19.79 -8.86 -36.78
N GLY A 50 -20.87 -9.16 -36.04
CA GLY A 50 -21.91 -10.09 -36.46
C GLY A 50 -21.45 -11.55 -36.57
N SER A 51 -20.24 -11.86 -36.06
CA SER A 51 -19.63 -13.20 -36.13
C SER A 51 -19.86 -14.03 -34.85
N PHE A 52 -20.78 -13.60 -33.99
CA PHE A 52 -21.07 -14.26 -32.73
C PHE A 52 -21.97 -15.45 -32.91
N THR A 53 -21.39 -16.66 -32.88
CA THR A 53 -22.11 -17.93 -33.07
C THR A 53 -22.22 -18.67 -31.72
N ARG A 54 -23.11 -19.72 -31.70
CA ARG A 54 -23.22 -20.60 -30.51
C ARG A 54 -21.90 -21.28 -30.15
N GLU A 55 -21.09 -21.61 -31.14
CA GLU A 55 -19.75 -22.20 -30.90
C GLU A 55 -18.82 -21.24 -30.21
N LYS A 56 -18.81 -19.96 -30.60
CA LYS A 56 -18.01 -18.92 -29.94
C LYS A 56 -18.50 -18.66 -28.51
N LEU A 57 -19.83 -18.72 -28.26
CA LEU A 57 -20.36 -18.62 -26.91
C LEU A 57 -19.77 -19.71 -25.99
N ILE A 58 -19.79 -20.98 -26.48
CA ILE A 58 -19.22 -22.11 -25.74
C ILE A 58 -17.72 -21.92 -25.55
N GLN A 59 -16.99 -21.45 -26.56
CA GLN A 59 -15.56 -21.19 -26.49
C GLN A 59 -15.24 -20.13 -25.43
N TYR A 60 -15.93 -18.98 -25.43
CA TYR A 60 -15.74 -17.94 -24.42
C TYR A 60 -16.11 -18.42 -23.02
N SER A 61 -17.19 -19.22 -22.89
CA SER A 61 -17.55 -19.79 -21.59
C SER A 61 -16.48 -20.74 -21.04
N LEU A 62 -15.90 -21.58 -21.92
CA LEU A 62 -14.82 -22.48 -21.56
C LEU A 62 -13.53 -21.71 -21.18
N MET A 63 -13.19 -20.68 -21.96
CA MET A 63 -12.06 -19.81 -21.67
C MET A 63 -12.22 -19.10 -20.31
N PHE A 64 -13.42 -18.60 -20.01
CA PHE A 64 -13.74 -17.99 -18.73
C PHE A 64 -13.64 -18.97 -17.57
N LEU A 65 -14.09 -20.21 -17.76
CA LEU A 65 -13.96 -21.25 -16.75
C LEU A 65 -12.49 -21.59 -16.48
N VAL A 66 -11.69 -21.76 -17.53
CA VAL A 66 -10.23 -22.01 -17.41
C VAL A 66 -9.55 -20.83 -16.70
N TYR A 67 -9.86 -19.61 -17.11
CA TYR A 67 -9.38 -18.40 -16.42
C TYR A 67 -9.69 -18.41 -14.93
N THR A 68 -10.97 -18.68 -14.59
CA THR A 68 -11.43 -18.69 -13.20
C THR A 68 -10.65 -19.70 -12.36
N VAL A 69 -10.50 -20.92 -12.88
CA VAL A 69 -9.75 -21.98 -12.20
C VAL A 69 -8.28 -21.57 -12.01
N LEU A 70 -7.61 -21.09 -13.05
CA LEU A 70 -6.20 -20.67 -12.99
C LEU A 70 -6.01 -19.51 -12.02
N HIS A 71 -6.89 -18.50 -12.08
CA HIS A 71 -6.84 -17.35 -11.18
C HIS A 71 -6.95 -17.77 -9.71
N PHE A 72 -7.93 -18.60 -9.36
CA PHE A 72 -8.09 -19.09 -7.98
C PHE A 72 -6.95 -19.98 -7.54
N VAL A 73 -6.39 -20.80 -8.41
CA VAL A 73 -5.21 -21.65 -8.11
C VAL A 73 -4.02 -20.77 -7.79
N PHE A 74 -3.69 -19.79 -8.63
CA PHE A 74 -2.55 -18.90 -8.39
C PHE A 74 -2.77 -18.02 -7.15
N TYR A 75 -3.97 -17.49 -6.96
CA TYR A 75 -4.34 -16.72 -5.78
C TYR A 75 -4.21 -17.55 -4.48
N TYR A 76 -4.67 -18.80 -4.50
CA TYR A 76 -4.49 -19.71 -3.37
C TYR A 76 -3.01 -19.92 -3.03
N PHE A 77 -2.16 -20.20 -4.02
CA PHE A 77 -0.73 -20.36 -3.78
C PHE A 77 -0.06 -19.07 -3.31
N THR A 78 -0.49 -17.92 -3.79
CA THR A 78 -0.01 -16.62 -3.29
C THR A 78 -0.24 -16.52 -1.80
N ILE A 79 -1.48 -16.67 -1.35
CA ILE A 79 -1.85 -16.54 0.08
C ILE A 79 -1.20 -17.63 0.91
N ALA A 80 -1.22 -18.88 0.44
CA ALA A 80 -0.67 -20.03 1.15
C ALA A 80 0.83 -19.94 1.38
N LYS A 81 1.57 -19.24 0.51
CA LYS A 81 3.02 -19.00 0.70
C LYS A 81 3.32 -17.70 1.43
N GLN A 82 2.53 -16.67 1.23
CA GLN A 82 2.78 -15.33 1.77
C GLN A 82 2.52 -15.24 3.28
N ARG A 83 1.33 -15.65 3.74
CA ARG A 83 0.93 -15.48 5.14
C ARG A 83 1.81 -16.24 6.14
N PRO A 84 2.10 -17.54 5.97
CA PRO A 84 2.95 -18.27 6.93
C PRO A 84 4.35 -17.68 7.04
N VAL A 85 4.90 -17.14 5.94
CA VAL A 85 6.23 -16.50 5.95
C VAL A 85 6.20 -15.23 6.79
N SER A 86 5.16 -14.38 6.66
CA SER A 86 5.04 -13.16 7.46
C SER A 86 5.02 -13.46 8.96
N TYR A 87 4.14 -14.37 9.37
CA TYR A 87 4.04 -14.76 10.79
C TYR A 87 5.34 -15.37 11.33
N ALA A 88 5.97 -16.22 10.54
CA ALA A 88 7.22 -16.85 10.96
C ALA A 88 8.38 -15.86 11.07
N MET A 89 8.45 -14.87 10.15
CA MET A 89 9.43 -13.78 10.23
C MET A 89 9.25 -12.95 11.50
N MET A 90 8.02 -12.53 11.78
CA MET A 90 7.75 -11.70 12.96
C MET A 90 7.91 -12.46 14.26
N ARG A 91 7.63 -13.78 14.28
CA ARG A 91 7.97 -14.63 15.42
C ARG A 91 9.48 -14.61 15.70
N ASP A 92 10.28 -14.83 14.65
CA ASP A 92 11.73 -14.91 14.79
C ASP A 92 12.31 -13.54 15.20
N GLU A 93 11.75 -12.45 14.67
CA GLU A 93 12.15 -11.10 15.04
C GLU A 93 11.79 -10.77 16.49
N ARG A 94 10.58 -11.12 16.96
CA ARG A 94 10.19 -10.98 18.38
C ARG A 94 11.13 -11.73 19.30
N LEU A 95 11.51 -12.96 18.95
CA LEU A 95 12.45 -13.76 19.74
C LEU A 95 13.85 -13.17 19.74
N SER A 96 14.33 -12.67 18.60
CA SER A 96 15.61 -11.99 18.47
C SER A 96 15.68 -10.75 19.34
N ILE A 97 14.67 -9.87 19.26
CA ILE A 97 14.60 -8.66 20.09
C ILE A 97 14.51 -9.01 21.57
N ALA A 98 13.69 -10.01 21.95
CA ALA A 98 13.59 -10.46 23.35
C ALA A 98 14.91 -10.99 23.88
N ALA A 99 15.66 -11.74 23.08
CA ALA A 99 17.00 -12.22 23.44
C ALA A 99 17.99 -11.06 23.60
N LYS A 100 17.88 -10.04 22.75
CA LYS A 100 18.75 -8.87 22.77
C LYS A 100 18.48 -7.94 23.96
N ILE A 101 17.21 -7.77 24.36
CA ILE A 101 16.82 -6.98 25.54
C ILE A 101 17.50 -7.49 26.81
N LYS A 102 17.69 -8.81 26.93
CA LYS A 102 18.43 -9.39 28.07
C LYS A 102 19.89 -8.94 28.18
N GLN A 103 20.46 -8.46 27.07
CA GLN A 103 21.85 -8.01 26.99
C GLN A 103 21.99 -6.49 27.13
N PHE A 104 20.89 -5.77 27.37
CA PHE A 104 20.93 -4.33 27.57
C PHE A 104 21.36 -4.00 29.03
N PRO A 105 22.20 -2.98 29.21
CA PRO A 105 22.59 -2.54 30.54
C PRO A 105 21.38 -1.99 31.31
N LEU A 106 21.41 -2.13 32.65
CA LEU A 106 20.30 -1.71 33.53
C LEU A 106 19.89 -0.25 33.36
N TYR A 107 20.85 0.65 33.08
CA TYR A 107 20.53 2.07 32.89
C TYR A 107 19.68 2.35 31.66
N TYR A 108 19.59 1.39 30.74
CA TYR A 108 18.72 1.50 29.53
C TYR A 108 17.22 1.42 29.89
N PHE A 109 16.86 0.75 30.98
CA PHE A 109 15.44 0.52 31.34
C PHE A 109 14.82 1.72 32.07
N THR A 110 14.88 2.89 31.42
CA THR A 110 14.12 4.07 31.86
C THR A 110 12.63 3.90 31.50
N LYS A 111 11.74 4.68 32.15
CA LYS A 111 10.30 4.66 31.88
C LYS A 111 10.00 4.88 30.40
N ASP A 112 10.69 5.81 29.74
CA ASP A 112 10.52 6.13 28.32
C ASP A 112 10.97 4.97 27.42
N LYS A 113 12.09 4.35 27.73
CA LYS A 113 12.60 3.21 26.96
C LYS A 113 11.74 1.95 27.12
N ILE A 114 11.19 1.71 28.30
CA ILE A 114 10.21 0.64 28.52
C ILE A 114 8.94 0.90 27.69
N SER A 115 8.45 2.15 27.65
CA SER A 115 7.32 2.55 26.82
C SER A 115 7.59 2.33 25.32
N GLN A 116 8.80 2.72 24.83
CA GLN A 116 9.23 2.48 23.45
C GLN A 116 9.27 0.99 23.12
N LEU A 117 9.86 0.17 23.97
CA LEU A 117 9.90 -1.29 23.80
C LEU A 117 8.49 -1.89 23.78
N THR A 118 7.62 -1.44 24.67
CA THR A 118 6.21 -1.91 24.68
C THR A 118 5.52 -1.55 23.38
N SER A 119 5.65 -0.30 22.90
CA SER A 119 5.08 0.12 21.60
C SER A 119 5.63 -0.70 20.44
N LEU A 120 6.93 -0.99 20.44
CA LEU A 120 7.54 -1.84 19.41
C LEU A 120 6.88 -3.22 19.35
N PHE A 121 6.73 -3.91 20.50
CA PHE A 121 6.15 -5.26 20.52
C PHE A 121 4.67 -5.29 20.20
N THR A 122 3.91 -4.29 20.66
CA THR A 122 2.45 -4.28 20.52
C THR A 122 1.99 -3.63 19.22
N THR A 123 2.67 -2.59 18.76
CA THR A 123 2.23 -1.78 17.63
C THR A 123 3.09 -2.03 16.38
N ASP A 124 4.39 -1.78 16.43
CA ASP A 124 5.24 -1.82 15.23
C ASP A 124 5.37 -3.23 14.66
N LEU A 125 5.74 -4.21 15.49
CA LEU A 125 5.85 -5.61 15.03
C LEU A 125 4.51 -6.16 14.55
N SER A 126 3.41 -5.84 15.23
CA SER A 126 2.07 -6.28 14.82
C SER A 126 1.62 -5.61 13.52
N PHE A 127 1.93 -4.32 13.33
CA PHE A 127 1.64 -3.61 12.08
C PHE A 127 2.40 -4.23 10.91
N VAL A 128 3.69 -4.50 11.08
CA VAL A 128 4.53 -5.15 10.06
C VAL A 128 4.01 -6.55 9.73
N GLU A 129 3.67 -7.35 10.77
CA GLU A 129 3.12 -8.70 10.62
C GLU A 129 1.84 -8.75 9.80
N MET A 130 0.92 -7.83 10.05
CA MET A 130 -0.41 -7.83 9.43
C MET A 130 -0.44 -7.18 8.04
N ASN A 131 0.34 -6.12 7.85
CA ASN A 131 0.13 -5.23 6.70
C ASN A 131 1.26 -5.27 5.66
N ILE A 132 2.52 -5.51 6.06
CA ILE A 132 3.65 -5.27 5.15
C ILE A 132 3.62 -6.17 3.90
N MET A 133 3.19 -7.42 4.07
CA MET A 133 3.06 -8.36 2.96
C MET A 133 1.98 -7.94 1.97
N GLU A 134 0.86 -7.46 2.49
CA GLU A 134 -0.27 -7.00 1.68
C GLU A 134 0.07 -5.72 0.93
N ILE A 135 0.78 -4.79 1.59
CA ILE A 135 1.29 -3.55 0.98
C ILE A 135 2.24 -3.88 -0.19
N ILE A 136 3.21 -4.78 0.02
CA ILE A 136 4.17 -5.15 -1.03
C ILE A 136 3.48 -5.90 -2.17
N ALA A 137 2.60 -6.86 -1.84
CA ALA A 137 1.85 -7.61 -2.85
C ALA A 137 0.93 -6.70 -3.67
N GLY A 138 0.21 -5.79 -3.02
CA GLY A 138 -0.65 -4.80 -3.68
C GLY A 138 0.13 -3.87 -4.60
N PHE A 139 1.30 -3.41 -4.18
CA PHE A 139 2.20 -2.61 -5.00
C PHE A 139 2.70 -3.39 -6.24
N VAL A 140 3.21 -4.61 -6.04
CA VAL A 140 3.70 -5.47 -7.13
C VAL A 140 2.58 -5.77 -8.11
N SER A 141 1.39 -6.14 -7.61
CA SER A 141 0.21 -6.40 -8.44
C SER A 141 -0.17 -5.17 -9.27
N SER A 142 -0.27 -4.00 -8.66
CA SER A 142 -0.62 -2.76 -9.34
C SER A 142 0.39 -2.36 -10.42
N MET A 143 1.69 -2.56 -10.18
CA MET A 143 2.74 -2.35 -11.18
C MET A 143 2.56 -3.28 -12.38
N ILE A 144 2.38 -4.58 -12.13
CA ILE A 144 2.22 -5.58 -13.18
C ILE A 144 0.94 -5.32 -13.98
N MET A 145 -0.19 -5.04 -13.30
CA MET A 145 -1.45 -4.72 -13.96
C MET A 145 -1.35 -3.48 -14.84
N THR A 146 -0.66 -2.43 -14.36
CA THR A 146 -0.44 -1.23 -15.16
C THR A 146 0.33 -1.55 -16.45
N VAL A 147 1.39 -2.35 -16.35
CA VAL A 147 2.18 -2.77 -17.52
C VAL A 147 1.37 -3.67 -18.45
N VAL A 148 0.65 -4.65 -17.93
CA VAL A 148 -0.19 -5.56 -18.71
C VAL A 148 -1.27 -4.78 -19.47
N PHE A 149 -1.97 -3.86 -18.80
CA PHE A 149 -2.99 -3.03 -19.44
C PHE A 149 -2.37 -2.08 -20.47
N ALA A 150 -1.23 -1.45 -20.18
CA ALA A 150 -0.57 -0.59 -21.13
C ALA A 150 -0.17 -1.34 -22.41
N LEU A 151 0.44 -2.53 -22.28
CA LEU A 151 0.81 -3.35 -23.42
C LEU A 151 -0.42 -3.83 -24.21
N MET A 152 -1.49 -4.23 -23.51
CA MET A 152 -2.75 -4.63 -24.15
C MET A 152 -3.39 -3.49 -24.93
N LEU A 153 -3.50 -2.29 -24.35
CA LEU A 153 -4.06 -1.11 -25.01
C LEU A 153 -3.24 -0.72 -26.25
N LEU A 154 -1.90 -0.74 -26.14
CA LEU A 154 -0.99 -0.47 -27.26
C LEU A 154 -1.12 -1.50 -28.38
N SER A 155 -1.36 -2.76 -28.07
CA SER A 155 -1.54 -3.84 -29.07
C SER A 155 -2.86 -3.72 -29.84
N VAL A 156 -3.89 -3.12 -29.24
CA VAL A 156 -5.20 -2.94 -29.88
C VAL A 156 -5.24 -1.70 -30.78
N ASP A 157 -4.89 -0.54 -30.23
CA ASP A 157 -4.73 0.71 -31.01
C ASP A 157 -3.81 1.69 -30.25
N TRP A 158 -2.63 1.93 -30.80
CA TRP A 158 -1.63 2.78 -30.16
C TRP A 158 -2.05 4.26 -30.05
N ARG A 159 -2.92 4.75 -30.98
CA ARG A 159 -3.40 6.14 -30.99
C ARG A 159 -4.31 6.39 -29.79
N MET A 160 -5.28 5.50 -29.59
CA MET A 160 -6.18 5.57 -28.46
C MET A 160 -5.45 5.36 -27.13
N ALA A 161 -4.47 4.46 -27.09
CA ALA A 161 -3.64 4.23 -25.91
C ALA A 161 -2.85 5.48 -25.51
N LEU A 162 -2.26 6.21 -26.46
CA LEU A 162 -1.54 7.47 -26.19
C LEU A 162 -2.46 8.55 -25.61
N LEU A 163 -3.72 8.64 -26.07
CA LEU A 163 -4.69 9.58 -25.51
C LEU A 163 -5.02 9.26 -24.03
N LEU A 164 -5.17 7.98 -23.71
CA LEU A 164 -5.32 7.57 -22.30
C LEU A 164 -4.07 7.89 -21.46
N PHE A 165 -2.89 7.65 -22.00
CA PHE A 165 -1.63 7.92 -21.28
C PHE A 165 -1.37 9.41 -21.07
N ALA A 166 -1.98 10.30 -21.87
CA ALA A 166 -1.83 11.75 -21.72
C ALA A 166 -2.24 12.26 -20.32
N GLY A 167 -3.18 11.57 -19.65
CA GLY A 167 -3.58 11.88 -18.26
C GLY A 167 -2.55 11.49 -17.20
N ILE A 168 -1.62 10.58 -17.51
CA ILE A 168 -0.62 10.09 -16.54
C ILE A 168 0.43 11.15 -16.25
N ILE A 169 0.85 11.91 -17.24
CA ILE A 169 1.91 12.94 -17.10
C ILE A 169 1.52 14.02 -16.08
N PRO A 170 0.39 14.74 -16.24
CA PRO A 170 -0.03 15.71 -15.25
C PRO A 170 -0.34 15.06 -13.88
N GLY A 171 -0.90 13.86 -13.87
CA GLY A 171 -1.10 13.08 -12.66
C GLY A 171 0.20 12.81 -11.90
N TYR A 172 1.28 12.45 -12.59
CA TYR A 172 2.58 12.22 -11.97
C TYR A 172 3.20 13.49 -11.37
N ILE A 173 3.06 14.62 -12.02
CA ILE A 173 3.53 15.93 -11.53
C ILE A 173 2.80 16.28 -10.22
N LEU A 174 1.46 16.15 -10.21
CA LEU A 174 0.66 16.36 -9.00
C LEU A 174 1.06 15.40 -7.88
N TYR A 175 1.31 14.14 -8.21
CA TYR A 175 1.75 13.14 -7.25
C TYR A 175 3.06 13.51 -6.55
N GLN A 176 4.06 14.04 -7.27
CA GLN A 176 5.32 14.48 -6.67
C GLN A 176 5.14 15.65 -5.68
N GLN A 177 4.26 16.60 -6.00
CA GLN A 177 3.94 17.71 -5.10
C GLN A 177 3.18 17.22 -3.86
N PHE A 178 2.23 16.32 -4.06
CA PHE A 178 1.49 15.65 -2.98
C PHE A 178 2.43 14.98 -1.97
N GLN A 179 3.40 14.19 -2.42
CA GLN A 179 4.31 13.47 -1.53
C GLN A 179 5.04 14.41 -0.56
N LYS A 180 5.53 15.56 -1.04
CA LYS A 180 6.23 16.54 -0.20
C LYS A 180 5.32 17.10 0.89
N SER A 181 4.09 17.48 0.54
CA SER A 181 3.11 18.02 1.48
C SER A 181 2.67 16.98 2.53
N MET A 182 2.50 15.73 2.12
CA MET A 182 2.04 14.66 3.01
C MET A 182 3.07 14.26 4.07
N VAL A 183 4.36 14.28 3.76
CA VAL A 183 5.41 13.99 4.73
C VAL A 183 5.37 14.99 5.89
N GLN A 184 5.29 16.29 5.58
CA GLN A 184 5.26 17.35 6.62
C GLN A 184 3.98 17.29 7.47
N LEU A 185 2.82 17.14 6.82
CA LEU A 185 1.54 17.07 7.54
C LEU A 185 1.41 15.77 8.35
N GLY A 186 1.96 14.67 7.84
CA GLY A 186 2.01 13.40 8.56
C GLY A 186 2.86 13.47 9.83
N GLU A 187 4.01 14.13 9.77
CA GLU A 187 4.86 14.39 10.93
C GLU A 187 4.15 15.29 11.95
N GLN A 188 3.50 16.36 11.50
CA GLN A 188 2.70 17.24 12.37
C GLN A 188 1.56 16.47 13.05
N LYS A 189 0.80 15.65 12.30
CA LYS A 189 -0.27 14.79 12.85
C LYS A 189 0.29 13.82 13.90
N LYS A 190 1.43 13.19 13.63
CA LYS A 190 2.09 12.28 14.57
C LYS A 190 2.52 13.00 15.85
N ASN A 191 3.14 14.16 15.75
CA ASN A 191 3.61 14.92 16.90
C ASN A 191 2.44 15.39 17.79
N THR A 192 1.35 15.87 17.19
CA THR A 192 0.14 16.23 17.95
C THR A 192 -0.56 15.01 18.54
N GLN A 193 -0.50 13.85 17.91
CA GLN A 193 -1.01 12.59 18.45
C GLN A 193 -0.24 12.16 19.70
N VAL A 194 1.09 12.23 19.67
CA VAL A 194 1.95 11.91 20.83
C VAL A 194 1.62 12.87 21.98
N ALA A 195 1.56 14.16 21.73
CA ALA A 195 1.23 15.16 22.77
C ALA A 195 -0.18 14.93 23.38
N MET A 196 -1.15 14.51 22.57
CA MET A 196 -2.49 14.13 23.04
C MET A 196 -2.44 12.90 23.94
N ILE A 197 -1.70 11.86 23.54
CA ILE A 197 -1.55 10.63 24.31
C ILE A 197 -0.88 10.94 25.65
N ASP A 198 0.23 11.68 25.64
CA ASP A 198 0.99 12.03 26.84
C ASP A 198 0.12 12.82 27.84
N SER A 199 -0.59 13.85 27.38
CA SER A 199 -1.48 14.62 28.23
C SER A 199 -2.65 13.81 28.78
N THR A 200 -3.15 12.84 28.01
CA THR A 200 -4.22 11.94 28.45
C THR A 200 -3.71 10.98 29.52
N LEU A 201 -2.51 10.41 29.34
CA LEU A 201 -1.88 9.53 30.33
C LEU A 201 -1.59 10.29 31.62
N GLU A 202 -1.06 11.51 31.55
CA GLU A 202 -0.80 12.36 32.71
C GLU A 202 -2.12 12.66 33.47
N TYR A 203 -3.18 13.00 32.74
CA TYR A 203 -4.49 13.24 33.31
C TYR A 203 -5.05 12.01 34.04
N VAL A 204 -4.95 10.82 33.43
CA VAL A 204 -5.42 9.56 34.03
C VAL A 204 -4.59 9.20 35.26
N GLN A 205 -3.25 9.34 35.18
CA GLN A 205 -2.35 9.06 36.31
C GLN A 205 -2.54 10.05 37.45
N GLY A 206 -2.89 11.31 37.15
CA GLY A 206 -3.19 12.35 38.14
C GLY A 206 -4.62 12.31 38.69
N MET A 207 -5.46 11.38 38.23
CA MET A 207 -6.90 11.39 38.56
C MET A 207 -7.19 11.29 40.06
N GLU A 208 -6.40 10.58 40.84
CA GLU A 208 -6.51 10.51 42.28
C GLU A 208 -6.36 11.90 42.93
N THR A 209 -5.32 12.64 42.53
CA THR A 209 -5.06 14.00 43.00
C THR A 209 -6.15 14.97 42.56
N ILE A 210 -6.59 14.87 41.31
CA ILE A 210 -7.66 15.70 40.74
C ILE A 210 -8.95 15.53 41.55
N LYS A 211 -9.32 14.30 41.84
CA LYS A 211 -10.53 13.98 42.64
C LYS A 211 -10.37 14.42 44.09
N ALA A 212 -9.19 14.19 44.71
CA ALA A 212 -8.93 14.58 46.09
C ALA A 212 -9.06 16.11 46.31
N TYR A 213 -8.54 16.89 45.36
CA TYR A 213 -8.53 18.37 45.44
C TYR A 213 -9.63 19.06 44.63
N ARG A 214 -10.56 18.31 44.00
CA ARG A 214 -11.65 18.82 43.15
C ARG A 214 -11.18 19.83 42.10
N LEU A 215 -10.10 19.51 41.40
CA LEU A 215 -9.51 20.40 40.38
C LEU A 215 -10.34 20.38 39.08
N GLU A 216 -11.41 21.17 39.02
CA GLU A 216 -12.34 21.19 37.89
C GLU A 216 -11.71 21.63 36.56
N GLN A 217 -10.58 22.34 36.59
CA GLN A 217 -9.91 22.86 35.39
C GLN A 217 -8.84 21.95 34.83
N SER A 218 -8.53 20.83 35.47
CA SER A 218 -7.45 19.92 35.07
C SER A 218 -7.63 19.26 33.71
N GLY A 219 -8.88 19.16 33.21
CA GLY A 219 -9.20 18.63 31.88
C GLY A 219 -8.90 19.57 30.70
N LYS A 220 -8.69 20.85 30.92
CA LYS A 220 -8.48 21.83 29.83
C LYS A 220 -7.25 21.57 28.98
N LEU A 221 -6.18 21.04 29.58
CA LEU A 221 -4.97 20.69 28.85
C LEU A 221 -5.22 19.54 27.90
N VAL A 222 -5.90 18.47 28.37
CA VAL A 222 -6.27 17.32 27.56
C VAL A 222 -7.18 17.76 26.40
N GLU A 223 -8.20 18.57 26.71
CA GLU A 223 -9.11 19.12 25.69
C GLU A 223 -8.33 19.90 24.62
N LYS A 224 -7.39 20.76 25.01
CA LYS A 224 -6.53 21.51 24.10
C LYS A 224 -5.69 20.58 23.19
N GLN A 225 -5.10 19.51 23.74
CA GLN A 225 -4.29 18.58 22.97
C GLN A 225 -5.15 17.71 22.03
N VAL A 226 -6.32 17.26 22.49
CA VAL A 226 -7.30 16.54 21.66
C VAL A 226 -7.74 17.42 20.48
N ASN A 227 -8.11 18.67 20.72
CA ASN A 227 -8.52 19.61 19.68
C ASN A 227 -7.34 19.90 18.71
N GLY A 228 -6.11 20.01 19.22
CA GLY A 228 -4.91 20.17 18.42
C GLY A 228 -4.69 18.98 17.47
N TYR A 229 -4.84 17.75 17.97
CA TYR A 229 -4.76 16.54 17.16
C TYR A 229 -5.89 16.45 16.14
N CYS A 230 -7.13 16.75 16.51
CA CYS A 230 -8.26 16.80 15.58
C CYS A 230 -8.01 17.77 14.43
N THR A 231 -7.57 19.00 14.75
CA THR A 231 -7.26 20.02 13.74
C THR A 231 -6.14 19.59 12.79
N ALA A 232 -5.08 18.97 13.32
CA ALA A 232 -3.97 18.45 12.52
C ALA A 232 -4.43 17.27 11.64
N SER A 233 -5.28 16.38 12.17
CA SER A 233 -5.87 15.28 11.43
C SER A 233 -6.80 15.76 10.32
N ASP A 234 -7.68 16.71 10.59
CA ASP A 234 -8.58 17.29 9.59
C ASP A 234 -7.78 17.94 8.45
N ARG A 235 -6.72 18.68 8.77
CA ARG A 235 -5.85 19.29 7.77
C ARG A 235 -5.14 18.22 6.92
N TYR A 236 -4.65 17.15 7.54
CA TYR A 236 -4.03 16.03 6.84
C TYR A 236 -5.03 15.36 5.89
N GLU A 237 -6.22 14.99 6.38
CA GLU A 237 -7.24 14.30 5.59
C GLU A 237 -7.81 15.19 4.47
N ALA A 238 -8.05 16.49 4.74
CA ALA A 238 -8.49 17.44 3.72
C ALA A 238 -7.45 17.60 2.60
N THR A 239 -6.16 17.69 2.97
CA THR A 239 -5.08 17.78 1.98
C THR A 239 -4.97 16.49 1.18
N LEU A 240 -5.04 15.33 1.83
CA LEU A 240 -5.04 14.01 1.18
C LEU A 240 -6.18 13.90 0.15
N THR A 241 -7.40 14.30 0.57
CA THR A 241 -8.59 14.25 -0.28
C THR A 241 -8.46 15.18 -1.49
N ASN A 242 -8.03 16.42 -1.28
CA ASN A 242 -7.90 17.41 -2.36
C ASN A 242 -6.87 16.97 -3.41
N TRP A 243 -5.70 16.47 -2.99
CA TRP A 243 -4.68 15.97 -3.91
C TRP A 243 -5.10 14.68 -4.62
N SER A 244 -5.75 13.76 -3.90
CA SER A 244 -6.31 12.54 -4.49
C SER A 244 -7.36 12.87 -5.56
N MET A 245 -8.21 13.85 -5.29
CA MET A 245 -9.22 14.32 -6.24
C MET A 245 -8.58 14.98 -7.47
N GLY A 246 -7.59 15.86 -7.27
CA GLY A 246 -6.81 16.46 -8.36
C GLY A 246 -6.13 15.42 -9.24
N TYR A 247 -5.51 14.41 -8.63
CA TYR A 247 -4.89 13.30 -9.35
C TYR A 247 -5.90 12.51 -10.20
N LYS A 248 -7.06 12.16 -9.62
CA LYS A 248 -8.15 11.47 -10.35
C LYS A 248 -8.69 12.29 -11.49
N ILE A 249 -8.84 13.60 -11.32
CA ILE A 249 -9.25 14.51 -12.39
C ILE A 249 -8.24 14.46 -13.53
N CYS A 250 -6.94 14.55 -13.25
CA CYS A 250 -5.88 14.48 -14.28
C CYS A 250 -5.91 13.15 -15.04
N LEU A 251 -6.06 12.03 -14.34
CA LEU A 251 -6.20 10.72 -15.01
C LEU A 251 -7.45 10.68 -15.90
N ASN A 252 -8.58 11.13 -15.40
CA ASN A 252 -9.84 11.15 -16.15
C ASN A 252 -9.82 12.13 -17.35
N LEU A 253 -8.96 13.15 -17.37
CA LEU A 253 -8.75 13.96 -18.57
C LEU A 253 -8.27 13.12 -19.77
N GLY A 254 -7.40 12.14 -19.53
CA GLY A 254 -6.99 11.17 -20.55
C GLY A 254 -8.17 10.36 -21.09
N LEU A 255 -9.09 9.93 -20.20
CA LEU A 255 -10.32 9.26 -20.60
C LEU A 255 -11.21 10.17 -21.45
N PHE A 256 -11.46 11.40 -21.02
CA PHE A 256 -12.26 12.35 -21.79
C PHE A 256 -11.67 12.62 -23.18
N LEU A 257 -10.35 12.79 -23.26
CA LEU A 257 -9.67 12.96 -24.54
C LEU A 257 -9.83 11.73 -25.43
N SER A 258 -9.65 10.52 -24.89
CA SER A 258 -9.80 9.28 -25.65
C SER A 258 -11.24 9.07 -26.12
N LEU A 259 -12.25 9.41 -25.31
CA LEU A 259 -13.66 9.33 -25.70
C LEU A 259 -14.01 10.36 -26.78
N GLY A 260 -13.60 11.63 -26.60
CA GLY A 260 -13.92 12.70 -27.55
C GLY A 260 -13.24 12.49 -28.92
N VAL A 261 -11.93 12.25 -28.92
CA VAL A 261 -11.20 11.97 -30.17
C VAL A 261 -11.63 10.63 -30.78
N GLY A 262 -11.89 9.62 -29.96
CA GLY A 262 -12.36 8.31 -30.41
C GLY A 262 -13.67 8.39 -31.19
N ILE A 263 -14.65 9.20 -30.75
CA ILE A 263 -15.90 9.45 -31.51
C ILE A 263 -15.59 10.04 -32.88
N ALA A 264 -14.68 11.04 -32.95
CA ALA A 264 -14.29 11.64 -34.21
C ALA A 264 -13.61 10.63 -35.14
N MET A 265 -12.77 9.74 -34.59
CA MET A 265 -12.09 8.68 -35.35
C MET A 265 -13.07 7.61 -35.85
N VAL A 266 -14.09 7.24 -35.10
CA VAL A 266 -15.15 6.32 -35.56
C VAL A 266 -15.96 6.97 -36.67
N ARG A 267 -16.29 8.25 -36.52
CA ARG A 267 -17.07 8.99 -37.52
C ARG A 267 -16.33 9.18 -38.85
N SER A 268 -15.00 9.32 -38.80
CA SER A 268 -14.14 9.36 -40.00
C SER A 268 -13.85 7.97 -40.60
N GLY A 269 -14.32 6.89 -39.98
CA GLY A 269 -14.08 5.51 -40.46
C GLY A 269 -12.66 4.99 -40.14
N SER A 270 -11.83 5.77 -39.41
CA SER A 270 -10.45 5.40 -39.08
C SER A 270 -10.31 4.47 -37.89
N LEU A 271 -11.37 4.30 -37.09
CA LEU A 271 -11.45 3.41 -35.93
C LEU A 271 -12.71 2.55 -35.97
N ALA A 272 -12.57 1.25 -35.70
CA ALA A 272 -13.72 0.36 -35.60
C ALA A 272 -14.55 0.67 -34.35
N PRO A 273 -15.90 0.64 -34.41
CA PRO A 273 -16.78 0.87 -33.27
C PRO A 273 -16.50 -0.07 -32.08
N ALA A 274 -16.13 -1.32 -32.36
CA ALA A 274 -15.76 -2.32 -31.36
C ALA A 274 -14.52 -1.88 -30.55
N THR A 275 -13.50 -1.37 -31.24
CA THR A 275 -12.28 -0.83 -30.62
C THR A 275 -12.60 0.39 -29.75
N TYR A 276 -13.44 1.29 -30.23
CA TYR A 276 -13.88 2.45 -29.46
C TYR A 276 -14.58 2.06 -28.16
N LEU A 277 -15.56 1.14 -28.21
CA LEU A 277 -16.27 0.65 -27.02
C LEU A 277 -15.32 -0.03 -26.03
N PHE A 278 -14.37 -0.81 -26.54
CA PHE A 278 -13.35 -1.41 -25.70
C PHE A 278 -12.52 -0.36 -24.96
N PHE A 279 -12.03 0.68 -25.65
CA PHE A 279 -11.28 1.78 -25.01
C PHE A 279 -12.13 2.59 -24.03
N ALA A 280 -13.43 2.76 -24.27
CA ALA A 280 -14.34 3.40 -23.35
C ALA A 280 -14.47 2.63 -22.02
N ILE A 281 -14.57 1.30 -22.10
CA ILE A 281 -14.64 0.44 -20.92
C ILE A 281 -13.28 0.37 -20.23
N MET A 282 -12.23 0.09 -20.99
CA MET A 282 -10.88 -0.05 -20.46
C MET A 282 -10.31 1.23 -19.88
N GLY A 283 -10.68 2.40 -20.42
CA GLY A 283 -10.25 3.68 -19.89
C GLY A 283 -10.67 3.92 -18.44
N ILE A 284 -11.83 3.41 -18.03
CA ILE A 284 -12.30 3.47 -16.64
C ILE A 284 -11.49 2.51 -15.75
N ILE A 285 -11.15 1.33 -16.28
CA ILE A 285 -10.51 0.24 -15.53
C ILE A 285 -9.00 0.46 -15.43
N PHE A 286 -8.40 1.00 -16.49
CA PHE A 286 -6.95 1.21 -16.62
C PHE A 286 -6.34 2.07 -15.49
N TYR A 287 -7.08 3.06 -15.00
CA TYR A 287 -6.58 3.94 -13.95
C TYR A 287 -6.65 3.36 -12.54
N ARG A 288 -7.42 2.28 -12.31
CA ARG A 288 -7.53 1.65 -10.97
C ARG A 288 -6.19 1.17 -10.41
N PRO A 289 -5.32 0.45 -11.15
CA PRO A 289 -3.99 0.09 -10.65
C PRO A 289 -3.11 1.31 -10.34
N LEU A 290 -3.22 2.38 -11.14
CA LEU A 290 -2.49 3.63 -10.92
C LEU A 290 -2.94 4.35 -9.64
N GLU A 291 -4.25 4.36 -9.35
CA GLU A 291 -4.80 4.88 -8.10
C GLU A 291 -4.35 4.04 -6.90
N ALA A 292 -4.35 2.70 -7.03
CA ALA A 292 -3.91 1.79 -5.99
C ALA A 292 -2.42 1.95 -5.65
N LEU A 293 -1.57 2.30 -6.63
CA LEU A 293 -0.17 2.64 -6.39
C LEU A 293 -0.02 3.83 -5.42
N MET A 294 -0.86 4.87 -5.55
CA MET A 294 -0.82 6.01 -4.61
C MET A 294 -1.14 5.58 -3.17
N GLY A 295 -2.19 4.79 -2.98
CA GLY A 295 -2.56 4.25 -1.67
C GLY A 295 -1.46 3.38 -1.07
N SER A 296 -0.83 2.55 -1.88
CA SER A 296 0.30 1.70 -1.47
C SER A 296 1.49 2.54 -0.99
N PHE A 297 1.80 3.68 -1.63
CA PHE A 297 2.91 4.54 -1.19
C PHE A 297 2.67 5.14 0.21
N ALA A 298 1.45 5.57 0.53
CA ALA A 298 1.14 6.09 1.85
C ALA A 298 1.34 5.02 2.95
N MET A 299 0.84 3.82 2.71
CA MET A 299 1.03 2.67 3.62
C MET A 299 2.50 2.22 3.70
N MET A 300 3.27 2.33 2.61
CA MET A 300 4.69 2.02 2.60
C MET A 300 5.51 2.98 3.48
N ASN A 301 5.16 4.27 3.52
CA ASN A 301 5.83 5.21 4.40
C ASN A 301 5.61 4.85 5.88
N LEU A 302 4.40 4.46 6.24
CA LEU A 302 4.08 4.00 7.59
C LEU A 302 4.84 2.70 7.93
N ALA A 303 4.83 1.73 7.01
CA ALA A 303 5.57 0.48 7.17
C ALA A 303 7.09 0.70 7.29
N ASN A 304 7.65 1.65 6.54
CA ASN A 304 9.06 1.99 6.65
C ASN A 304 9.41 2.57 8.01
N ALA A 305 8.55 3.42 8.59
CA ALA A 305 8.74 3.95 9.94
C ALA A 305 8.77 2.84 11.01
N SER A 306 7.84 1.87 10.94
CA SER A 306 7.86 0.71 11.85
C SER A 306 9.09 -0.18 11.65
N LEU A 307 9.55 -0.38 10.41
CA LEU A 307 10.78 -1.10 10.12
C LEU A 307 12.02 -0.36 10.64
N ASP A 308 12.04 0.98 10.60
CA ASP A 308 13.13 1.78 11.13
C ASP A 308 13.19 1.69 12.66
N ASN A 309 12.06 1.70 13.37
CA ASN A 309 11.99 1.48 14.81
C ASN A 309 12.54 0.10 15.21
N ILE A 310 12.19 -0.95 14.44
CA ILE A 310 12.72 -2.31 14.62
C ILE A 310 14.24 -2.32 14.41
N ALA A 311 14.72 -1.70 13.34
CA ALA A 311 16.15 -1.66 13.01
C ALA A 311 16.95 -0.85 14.02
N GLU A 312 16.40 0.24 14.59
CA GLU A 312 17.04 1.03 15.63
C GLU A 312 17.37 0.16 16.86
N ILE A 313 16.40 -0.61 17.35
CA ILE A 313 16.59 -1.50 18.49
C ILE A 313 17.59 -2.63 18.16
N ASN A 314 17.54 -3.14 16.94
CA ASN A 314 18.48 -4.15 16.49
C ASN A 314 19.93 -3.63 16.36
N ASN A 315 20.13 -2.34 16.24
CA ASN A 315 21.46 -1.72 16.15
C ASN A 315 22.00 -1.18 17.48
N LEU A 316 21.21 -1.26 18.57
CA LEU A 316 21.69 -0.82 19.88
C LEU A 316 22.86 -1.67 20.36
N PRO A 317 23.87 -1.04 20.99
CA PRO A 317 25.01 -1.75 21.56
C PRO A 317 24.55 -2.63 22.74
N THR A 318 24.98 -3.88 22.74
CA THR A 318 24.76 -4.84 23.81
C THR A 318 25.97 -4.87 24.74
N GLU A 319 25.74 -5.10 26.01
CA GLU A 319 26.80 -5.31 27.01
C GLU A 319 27.46 -6.67 26.72
N ASN A 320 28.75 -6.64 26.35
CA ASN A 320 29.51 -7.88 26.18
C ASN A 320 29.84 -8.42 27.57
N GLU A 321 29.24 -9.51 27.99
CA GLU A 321 29.55 -10.22 29.25
C GLU A 321 31.03 -10.57 29.42
N LYS A 322 31.82 -10.51 28.33
CA LYS A 322 33.29 -10.79 28.37
C LYS A 322 34.16 -9.63 28.86
N GLN A 323 33.62 -8.43 29.06
CA GLN A 323 34.41 -7.29 29.60
C GLN A 323 34.31 -7.17 31.12
N GLY A 324 33.52 -7.98 31.80
CA GLY A 324 33.35 -7.98 33.27
C GLY A 324 34.33 -8.82 34.06
N THR A 325 35.37 -9.41 33.46
CA THR A 325 36.46 -10.08 34.19
C THR A 325 37.59 -9.11 34.51
N THR A 326 37.28 -8.06 35.26
CA THR A 326 38.31 -7.42 36.06
C THR A 326 38.40 -8.20 37.36
N GLN A 327 39.43 -8.98 37.51
CA GLN A 327 39.83 -9.61 38.78
C GLN A 327 39.93 -8.51 39.87
N PHE A 328 39.14 -8.65 40.93
CA PHE A 328 39.38 -7.97 42.17
C PHE A 328 40.53 -8.65 42.95
#